data_addd22b9a5e045710fe7e2902fc578cb
#
_entry.id   addd22b9a5e045710fe7e2902fc578cb
#
_cell.length_a   1.000
_cell.length_b   1.000
_cell.length_c   1.000
_cell.angle_alpha   90.00
_cell.angle_beta   90.00
_cell.angle_gamma   90.00
#
_symmetry.space_group_name_H-M   'P 1'
#
loop_
_entity.id
_entity.type
_entity.pdbx_description
1 polymer ?
#
loop_
_entity_poly.entity_id
_entity_poly.type
_entity_poly.pdbx_seq_one_letter_code
_entity_poly.pdbx_strand_id
1 'polypeptide(L)'
;MKRAFMTLFAVLAVLQLAAEEPAPSARLTLTLDRALEIALNDNPMIRVADLEIQRQDYVRKETVGNLLPSLSASGSYSYAAIKQTMSRSGLTFGGDNTVSLGADLSVPLFVPAVYASIKMNRTQMEEAVESARASRLSLVNEVRKAFYNLLLLRESLDVLHESESLSQKTVDDTQGKFEAELASEYDLLTAQVQLSSLQPTIIQTEGAIEVADLYLHMLLSLPMDVALELEGSLDGFADAAEANAYYSTDISNNSDLRSLDIQARLLENQLKVVNAQRMPTIAAFGQFSLYGNDMPEINFGDAGWGSMFPDVDLAKYPDLVAGVTNALGPAGMADLAGLMGDLLGGMGSSSATTSHSFWWQHPLTFGVSISIPIFSGTRVNQQARQTRIAIEQLQLQREYQEESLGMQVRSSISNLMTARSKMAASETSVAQAQKAYDITDARYGGGMGTILELNSAQLQLTQARLNYTQAVYDYLAAQADYEQIVGMDYEVAGTEQNQ
;
A
#
# COMPACT_ATOMS: atom_id res chain seq x y z
N MET A 1 30.27 -22.51 54.87
CA MET A 1 30.42 -23.40 53.73
C MET A 1 29.32 -23.26 52.65
N LYS A 2 28.03 -23.01 52.98
CA LYS A 2 26.97 -22.86 51.95
C LYS A 2 27.07 -21.59 51.06
N ARG A 3 27.68 -20.50 51.53
CA ARG A 3 27.85 -19.28 50.74
C ARG A 3 29.00 -19.32 49.74
N ALA A 4 30.05 -20.09 50.02
CA ALA A 4 31.20 -20.27 49.13
C ALA A 4 30.88 -21.21 47.94
N PHE A 5 29.94 -22.15 48.11
CA PHE A 5 29.49 -23.05 47.06
C PHE A 5 28.57 -22.37 46.05
N MET A 6 27.78 -21.38 46.49
CA MET A 6 26.87 -20.61 45.61
C MET A 6 27.61 -19.60 44.73
N THR A 7 28.74 -19.05 45.23
CA THR A 7 29.58 -18.15 44.40
C THR A 7 30.43 -18.90 43.40
N LEU A 8 30.85 -20.11 43.69
CA LEU A 8 31.60 -20.96 42.76
C LEU A 8 30.72 -21.48 41.61
N PHE A 9 29.43 -21.76 41.87
CA PHE A 9 28.46 -22.17 40.84
C PHE A 9 28.04 -21.00 39.93
N ALA A 10 27.95 -19.79 40.48
CA ALA A 10 27.68 -18.58 39.70
C ALA A 10 28.86 -18.19 38.78
N VAL A 11 30.10 -18.40 39.19
CA VAL A 11 31.29 -18.15 38.37
C VAL A 11 31.46 -19.23 37.28
N LEU A 12 31.10 -20.51 37.55
CA LEU A 12 31.09 -21.54 36.51
C LEU A 12 29.98 -21.36 35.48
N ALA A 13 28.80 -20.83 35.88
CA ALA A 13 27.71 -20.52 34.94
C ALA A 13 28.02 -19.29 34.02
N VAL A 14 28.80 -18.34 34.52
CA VAL A 14 29.25 -17.18 33.70
C VAL A 14 30.36 -17.56 32.72
N LEU A 15 31.18 -18.59 33.05
CA LEU A 15 32.23 -19.09 32.15
C LEU A 15 31.69 -20.03 31.05
N GLN A 16 30.48 -20.55 31.17
CA GLN A 16 29.83 -21.34 30.09
C GLN A 16 29.05 -20.44 29.09
N LEU A 17 28.81 -19.17 29.40
CA LEU A 17 28.21 -18.21 28.44
C LEU A 17 29.22 -17.52 27.52
N ALA A 18 30.53 -17.81 27.66
CA ALA A 18 31.56 -17.08 26.90
C ALA A 18 32.27 -17.93 25.82
N ALA A 19 31.67 -19.05 25.41
CA ALA A 19 32.17 -19.84 24.30
C ALA A 19 31.04 -20.44 23.47
N GLU A 20 30.13 -19.58 23.00
CA GLU A 20 29.40 -19.88 21.78
C GLU A 20 30.33 -19.44 20.65
N GLU A 21 31.12 -20.42 20.10
CA GLU A 21 31.75 -20.22 18.79
C GLU A 21 30.64 -19.77 17.84
N PRO A 22 30.86 -18.69 17.02
CA PRO A 22 29.89 -18.32 16.04
C PRO A 22 29.61 -19.53 15.16
N ALA A 23 28.36 -19.98 15.15
CA ALA A 23 27.92 -21.06 14.28
C ALA A 23 28.45 -20.74 12.87
N PRO A 24 28.95 -21.72 12.10
CA PRO A 24 29.46 -21.49 10.77
C PRO A 24 28.35 -20.73 10.00
N SER A 25 28.65 -19.54 9.50
CA SER A 25 27.73 -18.73 8.72
C SER A 25 27.16 -19.63 7.62
N ALA A 26 25.84 -19.78 7.61
CA ALA A 26 25.17 -20.60 6.60
C ALA A 26 25.56 -20.03 5.24
N ARG A 27 26.20 -20.82 4.39
CA ARG A 27 26.52 -20.43 3.02
C ARG A 27 25.31 -20.71 2.14
N LEU A 28 24.85 -19.71 1.43
CA LEU A 28 23.75 -19.85 0.49
C LEU A 28 24.28 -19.65 -0.93
N THR A 29 24.27 -20.74 -1.72
CA THR A 29 24.53 -20.64 -3.16
C THR A 29 23.33 -19.99 -3.82
N LEU A 30 23.55 -18.88 -4.50
CA LEU A 30 22.52 -18.01 -5.03
C LEU A 30 22.63 -17.88 -6.54
N THR A 31 21.74 -18.53 -7.28
CA THR A 31 21.49 -18.24 -8.69
C THR A 31 20.56 -17.03 -8.82
N LEU A 32 20.55 -16.38 -9.98
CA LEU A 32 19.65 -15.25 -10.24
C LEU A 32 18.18 -15.63 -10.03
N ASP A 33 17.74 -16.78 -10.56
CA ASP A 33 16.36 -17.25 -10.43
C ASP A 33 15.99 -17.46 -8.96
N ARG A 34 16.90 -18.04 -8.18
CA ARG A 34 16.70 -18.26 -6.74
C ARG A 34 16.65 -16.95 -5.97
N ALA A 35 17.46 -15.95 -6.35
CA ALA A 35 17.41 -14.62 -5.77
C ALA A 35 16.06 -13.97 -6.02
N LEU A 36 15.56 -14.04 -7.25
CA LEU A 36 14.25 -13.49 -7.62
C LEU A 36 13.10 -14.21 -6.90
N GLU A 37 13.16 -15.54 -6.76
CA GLU A 37 12.18 -16.31 -6.01
C GLU A 37 12.11 -15.88 -4.53
N ILE A 38 13.26 -15.77 -3.87
CA ILE A 38 13.35 -15.33 -2.47
C ILE A 38 12.80 -13.90 -2.34
N ALA A 39 13.24 -12.98 -3.19
CA ALA A 39 12.79 -11.60 -3.15
C ALA A 39 11.27 -11.47 -3.33
N LEU A 40 10.68 -12.16 -4.30
CA LEU A 40 9.24 -12.10 -4.57
C LEU A 40 8.40 -12.72 -3.45
N ASN A 41 8.92 -13.70 -2.71
CA ASN A 41 8.21 -14.37 -1.63
C ASN A 41 8.38 -13.66 -0.26
N ASP A 42 9.59 -13.20 0.04
CA ASP A 42 9.95 -12.78 1.39
C ASP A 42 10.09 -11.26 1.56
N ASN A 43 10.19 -10.50 0.47
CA ASN A 43 10.38 -9.04 0.54
C ASN A 43 9.16 -8.35 1.20
N PRO A 44 9.36 -7.53 2.25
CA PRO A 44 8.28 -6.84 2.95
C PRO A 44 7.45 -5.92 2.06
N MET A 45 8.04 -5.32 1.02
CA MET A 45 7.31 -4.42 0.11
C MET A 45 6.28 -5.19 -0.72
N ILE A 46 6.60 -6.42 -1.16
CA ILE A 46 5.64 -7.28 -1.85
C ILE A 46 4.52 -7.72 -0.91
N ARG A 47 4.87 -8.09 0.33
CA ARG A 47 3.87 -8.43 1.37
C ARG A 47 2.93 -7.25 1.67
N VAL A 48 3.45 -6.01 1.71
CA VAL A 48 2.62 -4.81 1.87
C VAL A 48 1.66 -4.65 0.68
N ALA A 49 2.13 -4.88 -0.55
CA ALA A 49 1.28 -4.81 -1.73
C ALA A 49 0.18 -5.88 -1.72
N ASP A 50 0.49 -7.11 -1.30
CA ASP A 50 -0.50 -8.20 -1.17
C ASP A 50 -1.51 -7.94 -0.04
N LEU A 51 -1.08 -7.36 1.08
CA LEU A 51 -1.96 -6.92 2.16
C LEU A 51 -2.90 -5.78 1.71
N GLU A 52 -2.43 -4.90 0.81
CA GLU A 52 -3.29 -3.85 0.23
C GLU A 52 -4.41 -4.45 -0.61
N ILE A 53 -4.15 -5.49 -1.41
CA ILE A 53 -5.19 -6.22 -2.14
C ILE A 53 -6.23 -6.80 -1.17
N GLN A 54 -5.78 -7.43 -0.07
CA GLN A 54 -6.69 -7.95 0.95
C GLN A 54 -7.49 -6.82 1.63
N ARG A 55 -6.86 -5.68 1.92
CA ARG A 55 -7.53 -4.51 2.48
C ARG A 55 -8.65 -4.02 1.56
N GLN A 56 -8.42 -3.95 0.26
CA GLN A 56 -9.43 -3.54 -0.72
C GLN A 56 -10.58 -4.56 -0.83
N ASP A 57 -10.32 -5.86 -0.66
CA ASP A 57 -11.40 -6.86 -0.59
C ASP A 57 -12.28 -6.66 0.65
N TYR A 58 -11.69 -6.30 1.81
CA TYR A 58 -12.48 -5.98 3.00
C TYR A 58 -13.28 -4.68 2.84
N VAL A 59 -12.75 -3.65 2.17
CA VAL A 59 -13.51 -2.42 1.83
C VAL A 59 -14.71 -2.76 0.94
N ARG A 60 -14.52 -3.66 -0.02
CA ARG A 60 -15.62 -4.17 -0.85
C ARG A 60 -16.67 -4.91 -0.02
N LYS A 61 -16.24 -5.80 0.89
CA LYS A 61 -17.13 -6.54 1.82
C LYS A 61 -17.87 -5.60 2.77
N GLU A 62 -17.21 -4.57 3.30
CA GLU A 62 -17.82 -3.51 4.10
C GLU A 62 -18.92 -2.80 3.30
N THR A 63 -18.65 -2.43 2.05
CA THR A 63 -19.66 -1.79 1.20
C THR A 63 -20.86 -2.71 0.93
N VAL A 64 -20.64 -4.02 0.74
CA VAL A 64 -21.72 -5.02 0.65
C VAL A 64 -22.48 -5.10 1.97
N GLY A 65 -21.81 -4.97 3.11
CA GLY A 65 -22.41 -4.91 4.44
C GLY A 65 -23.47 -3.82 4.59
N ASN A 66 -23.34 -2.71 3.82
CA ASN A 66 -24.35 -1.65 3.79
C ASN A 66 -25.68 -2.05 3.13
N LEU A 67 -25.77 -3.24 2.54
CA LEU A 67 -27.02 -3.84 2.05
C LEU A 67 -27.65 -4.81 3.07
N LEU A 68 -26.97 -5.13 4.17
CA LEU A 68 -27.45 -6.02 5.20
C LEU A 68 -28.31 -5.26 6.22
N PRO A 69 -29.21 -5.96 6.92
CA PRO A 69 -29.96 -5.37 8.02
C PRO A 69 -29.02 -4.83 9.11
N SER A 70 -29.30 -3.63 9.59
CA SER A 70 -28.62 -3.03 10.73
C SER A 70 -29.58 -2.95 11.93
N LEU A 71 -29.12 -3.36 13.10
CA LEU A 71 -29.82 -3.26 14.36
C LEU A 71 -29.00 -2.37 15.29
N SER A 72 -29.62 -1.28 15.76
CA SER A 72 -29.03 -0.38 16.75
C SER A 72 -29.87 -0.32 17.99
N ALA A 73 -29.25 -0.15 19.15
CA ALA A 73 -29.91 0.11 20.41
C ALA A 73 -29.41 1.44 20.96
N SER A 74 -30.35 2.23 21.48
CA SER A 74 -30.09 3.52 22.13
C SER A 74 -30.74 3.61 23.48
N GLY A 75 -30.10 4.34 24.38
CA GLY A 75 -30.67 4.61 25.70
C GLY A 75 -30.35 6.02 26.14
N SER A 76 -31.31 6.73 26.66
CA SER A 76 -31.07 8.05 27.25
C SER A 76 -31.85 8.22 28.56
N TYR A 77 -31.28 8.98 29.48
CA TYR A 77 -31.89 9.52 30.64
C TYR A 77 -31.75 11.05 30.59
N SER A 78 -32.85 11.74 30.81
CA SER A 78 -32.82 13.20 30.87
C SER A 78 -33.61 13.68 32.10
N TYR A 79 -33.06 14.69 32.77
CA TYR A 79 -33.67 15.44 33.84
C TYR A 79 -33.99 16.85 33.36
N ALA A 80 -35.26 17.25 33.41
CA ALA A 80 -35.70 18.58 33.01
C ALA A 80 -35.58 19.56 34.18
N ALA A 81 -34.46 20.24 34.28
CA ALA A 81 -34.25 21.26 35.34
C ALA A 81 -35.22 22.46 35.21
N ILE A 82 -35.68 22.77 33.99
CA ILE A 82 -36.70 23.79 33.71
C ILE A 82 -37.71 23.16 32.77
N LYS A 83 -38.98 23.11 33.22
CA LYS A 83 -40.10 22.54 32.45
C LYS A 83 -40.65 23.58 31.46
N GLN A 84 -41.17 23.11 30.34
CA GLN A 84 -41.88 23.97 29.40
C GLN A 84 -43.24 24.34 30.01
N THR A 85 -43.45 25.64 30.20
CA THR A 85 -44.74 26.22 30.62
C THR A 85 -45.49 26.77 29.42
N MET A 86 -46.76 26.35 29.26
CA MET A 86 -47.61 26.93 28.23
C MET A 86 -48.02 28.35 28.68
N SER A 87 -47.53 29.38 27.99
CA SER A 87 -47.59 30.79 28.41
C SER A 87 -49.01 31.36 28.64
N ARG A 88 -50.04 30.66 28.16
CA ARG A 88 -51.45 31.13 28.23
C ARG A 88 -52.28 30.50 29.33
N SER A 89 -51.85 29.33 29.83
CA SER A 89 -52.59 28.57 30.86
C SER A 89 -51.81 28.33 32.14
N GLY A 90 -50.51 28.66 32.19
CA GLY A 90 -49.64 28.36 33.32
C GLY A 90 -49.38 26.87 33.55
N LEU A 91 -49.90 26.00 32.67
CA LEU A 91 -49.71 24.55 32.77
C LEU A 91 -48.29 24.17 32.38
N THR A 92 -47.60 23.48 33.26
CA THR A 92 -46.30 22.87 33.00
C THR A 92 -46.51 21.47 32.44
N PHE A 93 -45.94 21.21 31.28
CA PHE A 93 -45.93 19.89 30.64
C PHE A 93 -44.58 19.21 30.77
N GLY A 94 -44.60 17.90 30.98
CA GLY A 94 -43.40 17.05 31.04
C GLY A 94 -43.05 16.56 32.46
N GLY A 95 -42.51 15.40 32.56
CA GLY A 95 -41.92 14.83 33.77
C GLY A 95 -40.58 15.44 34.13
N ASP A 96 -40.16 15.31 35.37
CA ASP A 96 -38.85 15.72 35.82
C ASP A 96 -37.79 14.77 35.25
N ASN A 97 -38.10 13.49 35.21
CA ASN A 97 -37.20 12.44 34.73
C ASN A 97 -37.82 11.72 33.52
N THR A 98 -37.03 11.56 32.51
CA THR A 98 -37.40 10.81 31.31
C THR A 98 -36.35 9.76 31.04
N VAL A 99 -36.75 8.51 30.91
CA VAL A 99 -35.93 7.38 30.47
C VAL A 99 -36.44 6.92 29.12
N SER A 100 -35.56 6.84 28.12
CA SER A 100 -35.91 6.23 26.86
C SER A 100 -34.88 5.15 26.48
N LEU A 101 -35.38 3.99 26.09
CA LEU A 101 -34.61 2.91 25.50
C LEU A 101 -35.23 2.62 24.14
N GLY A 102 -34.37 2.49 23.11
CA GLY A 102 -34.82 2.23 21.75
C GLY A 102 -34.02 1.10 21.09
N ALA A 103 -34.69 0.38 20.21
CA ALA A 103 -34.04 -0.53 19.27
C ALA A 103 -34.60 -0.27 17.88
N ASP A 104 -33.69 0.02 16.95
CA ASP A 104 -34.00 0.39 15.56
C ASP A 104 -33.41 -0.65 14.62
N LEU A 105 -34.26 -1.34 13.87
CA LEU A 105 -33.90 -2.24 12.77
C LEU A 105 -34.07 -1.48 11.45
N SER A 106 -33.03 -1.43 10.64
CA SER A 106 -33.09 -0.89 9.27
C SER A 106 -32.62 -1.94 8.24
N VAL A 107 -33.44 -2.16 7.23
CA VAL A 107 -33.18 -3.12 6.16
C VAL A 107 -33.24 -2.37 4.84
N PRO A 108 -32.09 -2.07 4.21
CA PRO A 108 -32.04 -1.43 2.90
C PRO A 108 -32.56 -2.39 1.83
N LEU A 109 -33.66 -2.03 1.14
CA LEU A 109 -34.26 -2.85 0.09
C LEU A 109 -33.76 -2.44 -1.31
N PHE A 110 -33.58 -1.14 -1.54
CA PHE A 110 -33.08 -0.62 -2.80
C PHE A 110 -32.27 0.66 -2.55
N VAL A 111 -30.95 0.57 -2.74
CA VAL A 111 -30.00 1.68 -2.53
C VAL A 111 -29.03 1.75 -3.73
N PRO A 112 -29.40 2.42 -4.84
CA PRO A 112 -28.60 2.45 -6.07
C PRO A 112 -27.16 2.92 -5.90
N ALA A 113 -26.91 3.86 -4.97
CA ALA A 113 -25.58 4.35 -4.68
C ALA A 113 -24.66 3.24 -4.13
N VAL A 114 -25.18 2.32 -3.31
CA VAL A 114 -24.38 1.21 -2.78
C VAL A 114 -24.01 0.22 -3.87
N TYR A 115 -24.94 -0.12 -4.78
CA TYR A 115 -24.62 -0.98 -5.92
C TYR A 115 -23.57 -0.37 -6.83
N ALA A 116 -23.64 0.95 -7.08
CA ALA A 116 -22.62 1.67 -7.85
C ALA A 116 -21.27 1.69 -7.11
N SER A 117 -21.27 1.86 -5.77
CA SER A 117 -20.07 1.82 -4.94
C SER A 117 -19.40 0.45 -4.92
N ILE A 118 -20.18 -0.65 -4.89
CA ILE A 118 -19.65 -2.02 -5.00
C ILE A 118 -18.89 -2.20 -6.31
N LYS A 119 -19.43 -1.65 -7.42
CA LYS A 119 -18.73 -1.70 -8.71
C LYS A 119 -17.46 -0.84 -8.71
N MET A 120 -17.49 0.31 -8.08
CA MET A 120 -16.32 1.19 -7.91
C MET A 120 -15.22 0.46 -7.10
N ASN A 121 -15.58 -0.20 -5.99
CA ASN A 121 -14.62 -0.91 -5.15
C ASN A 121 -13.99 -2.13 -5.86
N ARG A 122 -14.70 -2.76 -6.82
CA ARG A 122 -14.08 -3.78 -7.67
C ARG A 122 -12.96 -3.18 -8.53
N THR A 123 -13.18 -2.01 -9.09
CA THR A 123 -12.15 -1.32 -9.88
C THR A 123 -10.99 -0.84 -8.99
N GLN A 124 -11.24 -0.45 -7.74
CA GLN A 124 -10.18 -0.15 -6.76
C GLN A 124 -9.34 -1.40 -6.43
N MET A 125 -9.97 -2.58 -6.35
CA MET A 125 -9.25 -3.83 -6.18
C MET A 125 -8.38 -4.17 -7.42
N GLU A 126 -8.89 -3.93 -8.66
CA GLU A 126 -8.09 -4.06 -9.87
C GLU A 126 -6.87 -3.12 -9.87
N GLU A 127 -7.03 -1.89 -9.37
CA GLU A 127 -5.94 -0.93 -9.21
C GLU A 127 -4.88 -1.43 -8.19
N ALA A 128 -5.31 -1.99 -7.05
CA ALA A 128 -4.40 -2.58 -6.07
C ALA A 128 -3.61 -3.77 -6.65
N VAL A 129 -4.26 -4.62 -7.46
CA VAL A 129 -3.60 -5.74 -8.15
C VAL A 129 -2.55 -5.24 -9.14
N GLU A 130 -2.88 -4.21 -9.95
CA GLU A 130 -1.92 -3.65 -10.91
C GLU A 130 -0.76 -2.93 -10.20
N SER A 131 -1.02 -2.23 -9.10
CA SER A 131 0.02 -1.62 -8.26
C SER A 131 0.96 -2.67 -7.64
N ALA A 132 0.41 -3.81 -7.21
CA ALA A 132 1.22 -4.93 -6.72
C ALA A 132 2.07 -5.54 -7.85
N ARG A 133 1.52 -5.65 -9.07
CA ARG A 133 2.28 -6.08 -10.25
C ARG A 133 3.42 -5.12 -10.57
N ALA A 134 3.18 -3.81 -10.56
CA ALA A 134 4.21 -2.78 -10.75
C ALA A 134 5.33 -2.89 -9.71
N SER A 135 4.97 -3.12 -8.44
CA SER A 135 5.95 -3.31 -7.36
C SER A 135 6.80 -4.56 -7.56
N ARG A 136 6.21 -5.68 -8.05
CA ARG A 136 6.96 -6.89 -8.39
C ARG A 136 7.93 -6.66 -9.55
N LEU A 137 7.50 -5.99 -10.62
CA LEU A 137 8.37 -5.65 -11.75
C LEU A 137 9.55 -4.77 -11.33
N SER A 138 9.30 -3.78 -10.47
CA SER A 138 10.37 -2.92 -9.92
C SER A 138 11.36 -3.72 -9.09
N LEU A 139 10.87 -4.58 -8.19
CA LEU A 139 11.74 -5.42 -7.36
C LEU A 139 12.57 -6.38 -8.20
N VAL A 140 12.00 -7.01 -9.23
CA VAL A 140 12.72 -7.89 -10.17
C VAL A 140 13.88 -7.14 -10.83
N ASN A 141 13.62 -5.93 -11.34
CA ASN A 141 14.67 -5.11 -11.94
C ASN A 141 15.76 -4.73 -10.93
N GLU A 142 15.38 -4.32 -9.72
CA GLU A 142 16.34 -3.94 -8.67
C GLU A 142 17.20 -5.13 -8.23
N VAL A 143 16.60 -6.31 -8.04
CA VAL A 143 17.35 -7.52 -7.66
C VAL A 143 18.29 -7.96 -8.76
N ARG A 144 17.87 -7.95 -10.04
CA ARG A 144 18.74 -8.26 -11.19
C ARG A 144 19.96 -7.33 -11.24
N LYS A 145 19.73 -6.03 -11.14
CA LYS A 145 20.81 -5.03 -11.12
C LYS A 145 21.75 -5.19 -9.94
N ALA A 146 21.21 -5.44 -8.74
CA ALA A 146 22.03 -5.67 -7.55
C ALA A 146 22.88 -6.94 -7.69
N PHE A 147 22.29 -8.02 -8.21
CA PHE A 147 22.98 -9.27 -8.47
C PHE A 147 24.11 -9.10 -9.50
N TYR A 148 23.83 -8.46 -10.63
CA TYR A 148 24.84 -8.17 -11.66
C TYR A 148 25.93 -7.20 -11.16
N ASN A 149 25.55 -6.21 -10.33
CA ASN A 149 26.52 -5.30 -9.74
C ASN A 149 27.48 -6.00 -8.79
N LEU A 150 26.97 -6.94 -7.98
CA LEU A 150 27.84 -7.72 -7.09
C LEU A 150 28.78 -8.66 -7.89
N LEU A 151 28.30 -9.25 -8.98
CA LEU A 151 29.16 -10.00 -9.92
C LEU A 151 30.22 -9.10 -10.57
N LEU A 152 29.82 -7.92 -11.06
CA LEU A 152 30.74 -6.91 -11.62
C LEU A 152 31.89 -6.61 -10.67
N LEU A 153 31.57 -6.34 -9.41
CA LEU A 153 32.59 -5.99 -8.40
C LEU A 153 33.51 -7.17 -8.09
N ARG A 154 32.97 -8.40 -8.00
CA ARG A 154 33.79 -9.61 -7.78
C ARG A 154 34.71 -9.89 -8.97
N GLU A 155 34.19 -9.88 -10.20
CA GLU A 155 35.00 -10.06 -11.40
C GLU A 155 36.03 -8.94 -11.59
N SER A 156 35.67 -7.69 -11.21
CA SER A 156 36.63 -6.58 -11.20
C SER A 156 37.74 -6.78 -10.17
N LEU A 157 37.45 -7.35 -9.01
CA LEU A 157 38.44 -7.69 -7.99
C LEU A 157 39.36 -8.79 -8.49
N ASP A 158 38.84 -9.81 -9.18
CA ASP A 158 39.64 -10.88 -9.77
C ASP A 158 40.63 -10.31 -10.82
N VAL A 159 40.16 -9.37 -11.68
CA VAL A 159 41.03 -8.65 -12.63
C VAL A 159 42.13 -7.87 -11.91
N LEU A 160 41.81 -7.22 -10.78
CA LEU A 160 42.80 -6.46 -10.01
C LEU A 160 43.83 -7.39 -9.33
N HIS A 161 43.40 -8.53 -8.77
CA HIS A 161 44.34 -9.52 -8.20
C HIS A 161 45.20 -10.16 -9.25
N GLU A 162 44.68 -10.44 -10.44
CA GLU A 162 45.53 -10.89 -11.57
C GLU A 162 46.54 -9.82 -11.94
N SER A 163 46.18 -8.55 -12.02
CA SER A 163 47.07 -7.43 -12.28
C SER A 163 48.10 -7.27 -11.16
N GLU A 164 47.73 -7.44 -9.89
CA GLU A 164 48.63 -7.45 -8.75
C GLU A 164 49.68 -8.59 -8.88
N SER A 165 49.23 -9.81 -9.20
CA SER A 165 50.11 -10.96 -9.43
C SER A 165 51.11 -10.72 -10.55
N LEU A 166 50.67 -10.14 -11.69
CA LEU A 166 51.51 -9.79 -12.78
C LEU A 166 52.53 -8.69 -12.39
N SER A 167 52.07 -7.67 -11.62
CA SER A 167 52.97 -6.62 -11.12
C SER A 167 53.99 -7.16 -10.12
N GLN A 168 53.62 -8.08 -9.24
CA GLN A 168 54.55 -8.72 -8.31
C GLN A 168 55.61 -9.53 -9.06
N LYS A 169 55.24 -10.30 -10.10
CA LYS A 169 56.16 -11.01 -10.94
C LYS A 169 57.14 -10.05 -11.60
N THR A 170 56.67 -8.89 -12.10
CA THR A 170 57.53 -7.87 -12.70
C THR A 170 58.52 -7.28 -11.68
N VAL A 171 58.10 -7.07 -10.44
CA VAL A 171 59.00 -6.64 -9.36
C VAL A 171 60.05 -7.69 -9.08
N ASP A 172 59.68 -8.98 -8.95
CA ASP A 172 60.60 -10.07 -8.69
C ASP A 172 61.63 -10.25 -9.82
N ASP A 173 61.18 -10.19 -11.09
CA ASP A 173 62.04 -10.27 -12.26
C ASP A 173 63.03 -9.07 -12.35
N THR A 174 62.54 -7.87 -12.01
CA THR A 174 63.36 -6.65 -12.02
C THR A 174 64.33 -6.64 -10.85
N GLN A 175 63.93 -7.15 -9.66
CA GLN A 175 64.84 -7.32 -8.53
C GLN A 175 65.98 -8.26 -8.87
N GLY A 176 65.70 -9.43 -9.49
CA GLY A 176 66.74 -10.36 -9.94
C GLY A 176 67.71 -9.76 -10.98
N LYS A 177 67.18 -8.95 -11.91
CA LYS A 177 68.02 -8.20 -12.88
C LYS A 177 68.86 -7.12 -12.19
N PHE A 178 68.35 -6.43 -11.20
CA PHE A 178 69.08 -5.44 -10.41
C PHE A 178 70.22 -6.08 -9.62
N GLU A 179 69.99 -7.21 -8.98
CA GLU A 179 71.00 -7.98 -8.26
C GLU A 179 72.10 -8.53 -9.17
N ALA A 180 71.75 -8.78 -10.47
CA ALA A 180 72.70 -9.17 -11.51
C ALA A 180 73.35 -7.95 -12.23
N GLU A 181 73.14 -6.72 -11.75
CA GLU A 181 73.62 -5.45 -12.34
C GLU A 181 73.10 -5.22 -13.79
N LEU A 182 71.96 -5.84 -14.15
CA LEU A 182 71.32 -5.74 -15.46
C LEU A 182 70.16 -4.75 -15.52
N ALA A 183 69.68 -4.27 -14.37
CA ALA A 183 68.65 -3.25 -14.26
C ALA A 183 69.08 -2.11 -13.31
N SER A 184 68.51 -0.95 -13.47
CA SER A 184 68.78 0.21 -12.60
C SER A 184 67.89 0.18 -11.32
N GLU A 185 68.31 0.87 -10.26
CA GLU A 185 67.49 1.13 -9.08
C GLU A 185 66.19 1.87 -9.48
N TYR A 186 66.23 2.73 -10.45
CA TYR A 186 65.04 3.41 -11.00
C TYR A 186 64.02 2.43 -11.56
N ASP A 187 64.45 1.40 -12.30
CA ASP A 187 63.58 0.38 -12.86
C ASP A 187 62.90 -0.42 -11.74
N LEU A 188 63.62 -0.81 -10.70
CA LEU A 188 63.09 -1.52 -9.56
C LEU A 188 62.08 -0.67 -8.80
N LEU A 189 62.38 0.58 -8.48
CA LEU A 189 61.45 1.50 -7.81
C LEU A 189 60.20 1.73 -8.67
N THR A 190 60.34 1.82 -9.98
CA THR A 190 59.22 1.98 -10.93
C THR A 190 58.29 0.77 -10.91
N ALA A 191 58.82 -0.44 -10.87
CA ALA A 191 58.01 -1.66 -10.71
C ALA A 191 57.30 -1.72 -9.35
N GLN A 192 58.00 -1.36 -8.26
CA GLN A 192 57.43 -1.32 -6.91
C GLN A 192 56.31 -0.29 -6.78
N VAL A 193 56.44 0.90 -7.38
CA VAL A 193 55.40 1.94 -7.42
C VAL A 193 54.17 1.42 -8.16
N GLN A 194 54.35 0.74 -9.30
CA GLN A 194 53.24 0.16 -10.07
C GLN A 194 52.45 -0.85 -9.23
N LEU A 195 53.12 -1.78 -8.54
CA LEU A 195 52.50 -2.73 -7.65
C LEU A 195 51.75 -2.03 -6.50
N SER A 196 52.40 -1.08 -5.82
CA SER A 196 51.79 -0.35 -4.69
C SER A 196 50.58 0.48 -5.12
N SER A 197 50.50 0.95 -6.37
CA SER A 197 49.41 1.74 -6.89
C SER A 197 48.10 0.96 -7.08
N LEU A 198 48.14 -0.37 -7.10
CA LEU A 198 46.94 -1.23 -7.18
C LEU A 198 46.24 -1.40 -5.85
N GLN A 199 46.99 -1.38 -4.73
CA GLN A 199 46.43 -1.66 -3.39
C GLN A 199 45.24 -0.75 -2.98
N PRO A 200 45.26 0.57 -3.19
CA PRO A 200 44.12 1.42 -2.85
C PRO A 200 42.87 1.04 -3.66
N THR A 201 43.01 0.64 -4.91
CA THR A 201 41.88 0.24 -5.78
C THR A 201 41.31 -1.10 -5.36
N ILE A 202 42.16 -2.07 -4.97
CA ILE A 202 41.75 -3.36 -4.43
C ILE A 202 40.92 -3.14 -3.16
N ILE A 203 41.45 -2.40 -2.16
CA ILE A 203 40.76 -2.11 -0.91
C ILE A 203 39.41 -1.40 -1.16
N GLN A 204 39.38 -0.45 -2.09
CA GLN A 204 38.15 0.24 -2.47
C GLN A 204 37.12 -0.71 -3.07
N THR A 205 37.54 -1.65 -3.93
CA THR A 205 36.66 -2.63 -4.57
C THR A 205 36.14 -3.64 -3.55
N GLU A 206 37.01 -4.10 -2.62
CA GLU A 206 36.58 -4.97 -1.50
C GLU A 206 35.50 -4.29 -0.64
N GLY A 207 35.69 -3.03 -0.28
CA GLY A 207 34.67 -2.25 0.44
C GLY A 207 33.38 -2.06 -0.35
N ALA A 208 33.48 -1.89 -1.68
CA ALA A 208 32.29 -1.82 -2.54
C ALA A 208 31.54 -3.15 -2.62
N ILE A 209 32.25 -4.28 -2.62
CA ILE A 209 31.66 -5.62 -2.57
C ILE A 209 30.86 -5.78 -1.28
N GLU A 210 31.40 -5.40 -0.13
CA GLU A 210 30.69 -5.48 1.16
C GLU A 210 29.39 -4.68 1.11
N VAL A 211 29.41 -3.45 0.62
CA VAL A 211 28.20 -2.60 0.48
C VAL A 211 27.19 -3.22 -0.48
N ALA A 212 27.63 -3.74 -1.62
CA ALA A 212 26.76 -4.36 -2.61
C ALA A 212 26.12 -5.66 -2.07
N ASP A 213 26.88 -6.43 -1.30
CA ASP A 213 26.41 -7.65 -0.63
C ASP A 213 25.32 -7.32 0.41
N LEU A 214 25.55 -6.32 1.27
CA LEU A 214 24.54 -5.82 2.21
C LEU A 214 23.27 -5.32 1.50
N TYR A 215 23.41 -4.65 0.36
CA TYR A 215 22.27 -4.19 -0.42
C TYR A 215 21.46 -5.37 -0.98
N LEU A 216 22.12 -6.40 -1.49
CA LEU A 216 21.45 -7.61 -1.97
C LEU A 216 20.73 -8.34 -0.81
N HIS A 217 21.35 -8.45 0.37
CA HIS A 217 20.70 -9.00 1.57
C HIS A 217 19.42 -8.25 1.91
N MET A 218 19.44 -6.92 1.86
CA MET A 218 18.26 -6.10 2.10
C MET A 218 17.13 -6.39 1.10
N LEU A 219 17.44 -6.48 -0.19
CA LEU A 219 16.45 -6.77 -1.23
C LEU A 219 15.85 -8.18 -1.08
N LEU A 220 16.67 -9.15 -0.69
CA LEU A 220 16.26 -10.54 -0.47
C LEU A 220 15.62 -10.76 0.91
N SER A 221 15.67 -9.76 1.81
CA SER A 221 15.25 -9.88 3.21
C SER A 221 15.95 -11.01 3.97
N LEU A 222 17.19 -11.29 3.61
CA LEU A 222 18.02 -12.29 4.27
C LEU A 222 18.75 -11.71 5.49
N PRO A 223 19.03 -12.52 6.52
CA PRO A 223 19.87 -12.11 7.63
C PRO A 223 21.28 -11.75 7.15
N MET A 224 21.91 -10.73 7.76
CA MET A 224 23.23 -10.21 7.37
C MET A 224 24.40 -11.15 7.68
N ASP A 225 24.16 -12.24 8.41
CA ASP A 225 25.16 -13.25 8.82
C ASP A 225 25.27 -14.43 7.83
N VAL A 226 24.42 -14.46 6.81
CA VAL A 226 24.44 -15.49 5.75
C VAL A 226 25.46 -15.10 4.69
N ALA A 227 26.45 -15.93 4.42
CA ALA A 227 27.40 -15.70 3.34
C ALA A 227 26.77 -16.06 1.98
N LEU A 228 26.71 -15.10 1.04
CA LEU A 228 26.20 -15.33 -0.31
C LEU A 228 27.30 -15.78 -1.26
N GLU A 229 27.15 -16.96 -1.86
CA GLU A 229 27.96 -17.45 -2.96
C GLU A 229 27.17 -17.35 -4.25
N LEU A 230 27.48 -16.32 -5.09
CA LEU A 230 26.78 -16.13 -6.36
C LEU A 230 27.23 -17.17 -7.38
N GLU A 231 26.28 -17.73 -8.10
CA GLU A 231 26.51 -18.68 -9.19
C GLU A 231 26.22 -18.02 -10.54
N GLY A 232 27.14 -18.16 -11.49
CA GLY A 232 27.08 -17.57 -12.82
C GLY A 232 28.19 -16.55 -13.06
N SER A 233 28.32 -16.10 -14.29
CA SER A 233 29.24 -15.04 -14.71
C SER A 233 28.48 -14.00 -15.53
N LEU A 234 29.00 -12.77 -15.57
CA LEU A 234 28.40 -11.70 -16.37
C LEU A 234 28.35 -12.09 -17.86
N ASP A 235 29.39 -12.70 -18.39
CA ASP A 235 29.44 -13.15 -19.80
C ASP A 235 28.36 -14.19 -20.08
N GLY A 236 28.14 -15.17 -19.19
CA GLY A 236 27.10 -16.18 -19.35
C GLY A 236 25.69 -15.59 -19.37
N PHE A 237 25.44 -14.56 -18.56
CA PHE A 237 24.17 -13.82 -18.60
C PHE A 237 24.03 -12.96 -19.85
N ALA A 238 25.11 -12.35 -20.34
CA ALA A 238 25.10 -11.55 -21.56
C ALA A 238 24.81 -12.41 -22.80
N ASP A 239 25.44 -13.60 -22.91
CA ASP A 239 25.22 -14.56 -24.00
C ASP A 239 23.74 -15.03 -24.01
N ALA A 240 23.18 -15.35 -22.85
CA ALA A 240 21.78 -15.73 -22.71
C ALA A 240 20.83 -14.60 -23.11
N ALA A 241 21.18 -13.37 -22.75
CA ALA A 241 20.44 -12.17 -23.10
C ALA A 241 20.47 -11.88 -24.61
N GLU A 242 21.63 -12.04 -25.27
CA GLU A 242 21.77 -11.87 -26.72
C GLU A 242 20.98 -12.92 -27.52
N ALA A 243 20.96 -14.17 -27.05
CA ALA A 243 20.24 -15.25 -27.71
C ALA A 243 18.71 -15.02 -27.74
N ASN A 244 18.18 -14.31 -26.73
CA ASN A 244 16.75 -14.03 -26.58
C ASN A 244 16.36 -12.60 -27.00
N ALA A 245 17.25 -11.85 -27.66
CA ALA A 245 17.06 -10.46 -28.01
C ALA A 245 15.92 -10.22 -29.01
N TYR A 246 14.73 -9.89 -28.50
CA TYR A 246 13.60 -9.38 -29.29
C TYR A 246 13.12 -8.05 -28.68
N TYR A 247 13.25 -6.97 -29.45
CA TYR A 247 12.90 -5.63 -28.95
C TYR A 247 11.61 -5.15 -29.58
N SER A 248 10.55 -5.12 -28.77
CA SER A 248 9.24 -4.59 -29.14
C SER A 248 9.08 -3.15 -28.67
N THR A 249 8.35 -2.35 -29.43
CA THR A 249 7.91 -1.01 -29.03
C THR A 249 6.49 -1.03 -28.43
N ASP A 250 5.93 -2.21 -28.18
CA ASP A 250 4.61 -2.36 -27.60
C ASP A 250 4.67 -2.05 -26.09
N ILE A 251 3.87 -1.07 -25.67
CA ILE A 251 3.75 -0.58 -24.29
C ILE A 251 2.41 -0.97 -23.65
N SER A 252 1.61 -1.79 -24.32
CA SER A 252 0.27 -2.17 -23.84
C SER A 252 0.28 -2.86 -22.47
N ASN A 253 1.41 -3.48 -22.12
CA ASN A 253 1.61 -4.19 -20.87
C ASN A 253 2.31 -3.34 -19.78
N ASN A 254 2.63 -2.07 -20.09
CA ASN A 254 3.25 -1.17 -19.12
C ASN A 254 2.29 -0.88 -17.96
N SER A 255 2.79 -1.03 -16.72
CA SER A 255 1.97 -0.89 -15.50
C SER A 255 1.43 0.52 -15.30
N ASP A 256 2.18 1.57 -15.66
CA ASP A 256 1.72 2.96 -15.49
C ASP A 256 0.54 3.25 -16.42
N LEU A 257 0.61 2.79 -17.68
CA LEU A 257 -0.47 2.98 -18.64
C LEU A 257 -1.72 2.19 -18.23
N ARG A 258 -1.56 0.94 -17.77
CA ARG A 258 -2.66 0.13 -17.26
C ARG A 258 -3.29 0.74 -16.00
N SER A 259 -2.47 1.30 -15.11
CA SER A 259 -2.97 2.02 -13.92
C SER A 259 -3.84 3.21 -14.33
N LEU A 260 -3.42 4.02 -15.31
CA LEU A 260 -4.24 5.13 -15.83
C LEU A 260 -5.56 4.66 -16.46
N ASP A 261 -5.56 3.55 -17.20
CA ASP A 261 -6.79 2.94 -17.74
C ASP A 261 -7.74 2.46 -16.63
N ILE A 262 -7.21 1.91 -15.54
CA ILE A 262 -8.00 1.51 -14.37
C ILE A 262 -8.55 2.74 -13.65
N GLN A 263 -7.75 3.81 -13.48
CA GLN A 263 -8.19 5.07 -12.87
C GLN A 263 -9.29 5.76 -13.69
N ALA A 264 -9.22 5.70 -15.03
CA ALA A 264 -10.29 6.19 -15.88
C ALA A 264 -11.61 5.46 -15.60
N ARG A 265 -11.58 4.12 -15.53
CA ARG A 265 -12.75 3.29 -15.16
C ARG A 265 -13.24 3.57 -13.72
N LEU A 266 -12.32 3.91 -12.81
CA LEU A 266 -12.67 4.30 -11.44
C LEU A 266 -13.48 5.60 -11.42
N LEU A 267 -13.03 6.64 -12.14
CA LEU A 267 -13.75 7.90 -12.26
C LEU A 267 -15.12 7.74 -12.95
N GLU A 268 -15.21 6.87 -13.97
CA GLU A 268 -16.50 6.54 -14.60
C GLU A 268 -17.46 5.86 -13.60
N ASN A 269 -16.97 4.95 -12.77
CA ASN A 269 -17.78 4.32 -11.74
C ASN A 269 -18.15 5.32 -10.64
N GLN A 270 -17.25 6.25 -10.27
CA GLN A 270 -17.56 7.35 -9.36
C GLN A 270 -18.67 8.26 -9.93
N LEU A 271 -18.65 8.54 -11.24
CA LEU A 271 -19.74 9.28 -11.90
C LEU A 271 -21.08 8.54 -11.77
N LYS A 272 -21.07 7.19 -11.85
CA LYS A 272 -22.27 6.38 -11.61
C LYS A 272 -22.77 6.50 -10.17
N VAL A 273 -21.86 6.50 -9.18
CA VAL A 273 -22.19 6.71 -7.76
C VAL A 273 -22.82 8.08 -7.57
N VAL A 274 -22.24 9.14 -8.14
CA VAL A 274 -22.79 10.51 -8.09
C VAL A 274 -24.20 10.57 -8.71
N ASN A 275 -24.38 9.95 -9.87
CA ASN A 275 -25.69 9.92 -10.53
C ASN A 275 -26.74 9.10 -9.75
N ALA A 276 -26.31 8.04 -9.08
CA ALA A 276 -27.17 7.22 -8.24
C ALA A 276 -27.76 7.99 -7.03
N GLN A 277 -27.12 9.08 -6.59
CA GLN A 277 -27.68 9.96 -5.55
C GLN A 277 -29.00 10.66 -5.96
N ARG A 278 -29.37 10.62 -7.24
CA ARG A 278 -30.65 11.16 -7.74
C ARG A 278 -31.76 10.12 -7.78
N MET A 279 -31.42 8.86 -7.55
CA MET A 279 -32.36 7.76 -7.62
C MET A 279 -33.08 7.59 -6.28
N PRO A 280 -34.31 7.07 -6.27
CA PRO A 280 -35.01 6.73 -5.05
C PRO A 280 -34.24 5.72 -4.21
N THR A 281 -34.35 5.81 -2.88
CA THR A 281 -33.90 4.78 -1.95
C THR A 281 -35.11 4.22 -1.22
N ILE A 282 -35.12 2.90 -1.00
CA ILE A 282 -36.18 2.18 -0.31
C ILE A 282 -35.55 1.38 0.84
N ALA A 283 -36.09 1.56 2.04
CA ALA A 283 -35.69 0.80 3.21
C ALA A 283 -36.91 0.35 3.99
N ALA A 284 -36.91 -0.86 4.51
CA ALA A 284 -37.83 -1.30 5.56
C ALA A 284 -37.22 -0.95 6.92
N PHE A 285 -38.04 -0.60 7.87
CA PHE A 285 -37.62 -0.30 9.25
C PHE A 285 -38.55 -0.94 10.27
N GLY A 286 -37.96 -1.27 11.40
CA GLY A 286 -38.68 -1.67 12.60
C GLY A 286 -38.13 -0.87 13.78
N GLN A 287 -39.01 -0.22 14.55
CA GLN A 287 -38.61 0.59 15.69
C GLN A 287 -39.38 0.12 16.92
N PHE A 288 -38.64 -0.25 17.93
CA PHE A 288 -39.13 -0.49 19.26
C PHE A 288 -38.61 0.60 20.19
N SER A 289 -39.49 1.22 20.96
CA SER A 289 -39.07 2.16 22.00
C SER A 289 -39.76 1.86 23.32
N LEU A 290 -39.02 1.99 24.38
CA LEU A 290 -39.51 1.96 25.74
C LEU A 290 -39.30 3.36 26.32
N TYR A 291 -40.40 4.03 26.64
CA TYR A 291 -40.37 5.39 27.12
C TYR A 291 -41.01 5.42 28.54
N GLY A 292 -40.26 5.88 29.50
CA GLY A 292 -40.69 6.08 30.88
C GLY A 292 -40.56 7.54 31.29
N ASN A 293 -41.62 8.07 31.89
CA ASN A 293 -41.68 9.45 32.36
C ASN A 293 -42.38 9.51 33.71
N ASP A 294 -41.83 10.28 34.65
CA ASP A 294 -42.51 10.64 35.91
C ASP A 294 -43.39 11.88 35.66
N MET A 295 -44.52 11.68 35.00
CA MET A 295 -45.50 12.79 34.93
C MET A 295 -46.06 13.05 36.30
N PRO A 296 -46.01 14.30 36.80
CA PRO A 296 -46.82 14.66 37.94
C PRO A 296 -48.31 14.45 37.59
N GLU A 297 -49.05 13.88 38.52
CA GLU A 297 -50.48 13.73 38.38
C GLU A 297 -51.09 15.10 38.06
N ILE A 298 -51.70 15.24 36.89
CA ILE A 298 -52.36 16.48 36.52
C ILE A 298 -53.64 16.52 37.34
N ASN A 299 -53.58 17.13 38.50
CA ASN A 299 -54.76 17.36 39.36
C ASN A 299 -55.55 18.54 38.74
N PHE A 300 -56.57 18.19 38.00
CA PHE A 300 -57.55 19.19 37.54
C PHE A 300 -58.43 19.64 38.74
N GLY A 301 -57.83 20.06 39.86
CA GLY A 301 -58.53 20.52 41.00
C GLY A 301 -59.89 21.18 40.72
N ASP A 302 -60.67 21.67 41.68
CA ASP A 302 -62.03 22.26 41.59
C ASP A 302 -62.29 23.23 40.40
N ALA A 303 -61.30 23.54 39.57
CA ALA A 303 -61.44 24.26 38.32
C ALA A 303 -61.84 23.28 37.21
N GLY A 304 -63.08 23.03 36.99
CA GLY A 304 -63.62 22.18 35.91
C GLY A 304 -63.11 22.59 34.53
N TRP A 305 -63.38 21.80 33.47
CA TRP A 305 -62.97 21.99 32.05
C TRP A 305 -63.18 23.43 31.54
N GLY A 306 -64.03 24.23 32.15
CA GLY A 306 -64.23 25.66 31.85
C GLY A 306 -62.97 26.51 32.04
N SER A 307 -62.03 26.11 32.91
CA SER A 307 -60.77 26.85 33.09
C SER A 307 -59.70 26.53 31.99
N MET A 308 -59.88 25.41 31.32
CA MET A 308 -58.98 25.03 30.22
C MET A 308 -59.25 25.80 28.92
N PHE A 309 -60.53 26.28 28.81
CA PHE A 309 -60.98 27.15 27.69
C PHE A 309 -61.68 28.41 28.23
N PRO A 310 -60.97 29.29 28.93
CA PRO A 310 -61.59 30.42 29.65
C PRO A 310 -62.29 31.42 28.72
N ASP A 311 -62.01 31.36 27.42
CA ASP A 311 -62.60 32.30 26.43
C ASP A 311 -63.70 31.67 25.57
N VAL A 312 -64.14 30.41 25.82
CA VAL A 312 -65.23 29.77 25.09
C VAL A 312 -66.51 29.86 25.91
N ASP A 313 -67.15 30.98 25.85
CA ASP A 313 -68.51 31.16 26.39
C ASP A 313 -69.51 30.57 25.37
N LEU A 314 -69.82 29.28 25.57
CA LEU A 314 -70.79 28.54 24.76
C LEU A 314 -72.14 29.23 24.70
N ALA A 315 -72.47 30.10 25.64
CA ALA A 315 -73.69 30.88 25.63
C ALA A 315 -73.64 31.96 24.53
N LYS A 316 -72.51 32.34 24.06
CA LYS A 316 -72.31 33.28 22.92
C LYS A 316 -72.55 32.68 21.54
N TYR A 317 -72.60 31.33 21.45
CA TYR A 317 -72.80 30.61 20.22
C TYR A 317 -73.97 29.67 20.22
N PRO A 318 -75.20 30.18 20.46
CA PRO A 318 -76.38 29.35 20.56
C PRO A 318 -76.67 28.54 19.30
N ASP A 319 -76.32 29.09 18.12
CA ASP A 319 -76.54 28.41 16.85
C ASP A 319 -75.54 27.22 16.67
N LEU A 320 -74.32 27.29 17.23
CA LEU A 320 -73.36 26.20 17.19
C LEU A 320 -73.81 25.05 18.11
N VAL A 321 -74.30 25.39 19.29
CA VAL A 321 -74.83 24.41 20.23
C VAL A 321 -76.11 23.77 19.65
N ALA A 322 -77.01 24.56 19.06
CA ALA A 322 -78.20 24.03 18.40
C ALA A 322 -77.81 23.19 17.15
N GLY A 323 -76.84 23.58 16.40
CA GLY A 323 -76.32 22.86 15.21
C GLY A 323 -75.73 21.47 15.59
N VAL A 324 -74.92 21.42 16.62
CA VAL A 324 -74.35 20.17 17.17
C VAL A 324 -75.44 19.26 17.76
N THR A 325 -76.40 19.84 18.51
CA THR A 325 -77.50 19.10 19.09
C THR A 325 -78.46 18.55 18.03
N ASN A 326 -78.70 19.31 16.95
CA ASN A 326 -79.55 18.87 15.84
C ASN A 326 -78.84 17.84 14.93
N ALA A 327 -77.52 17.96 14.76
CA ALA A 327 -76.71 17.05 13.89
C ALA A 327 -76.54 15.67 14.56
N LEU A 328 -76.39 15.61 15.88
CA LEU A 328 -76.15 14.37 16.63
C LEU A 328 -77.45 13.72 17.17
N GLY A 329 -78.51 14.45 17.25
CA GLY A 329 -79.74 14.03 17.88
C GLY A 329 -79.66 13.71 19.40
N PRO A 330 -80.72 13.37 20.06
CA PRO A 330 -80.69 13.07 21.51
C PRO A 330 -79.84 11.84 21.83
N ALA A 331 -79.84 10.83 20.97
CA ALA A 331 -79.02 9.64 21.16
C ALA A 331 -77.55 9.90 20.96
N GLY A 332 -77.18 10.67 19.92
CA GLY A 332 -75.77 11.02 19.67
C GLY A 332 -75.18 11.95 20.70
N MET A 333 -76.02 12.82 21.33
CA MET A 333 -75.59 13.64 22.48
C MET A 333 -75.38 12.78 23.71
N ALA A 334 -76.20 11.73 23.92
CA ALA A 334 -76.01 10.78 25.01
C ALA A 334 -74.73 9.92 24.79
N ASP A 335 -74.51 9.50 23.57
CA ASP A 335 -73.28 8.75 23.22
C ASP A 335 -72.05 9.64 23.37
N LEU A 336 -72.11 10.89 22.94
CA LEU A 336 -71.01 11.85 23.13
C LEU A 336 -70.76 12.14 24.60
N ALA A 337 -71.83 12.29 25.39
CA ALA A 337 -71.75 12.48 26.84
C ALA A 337 -71.28 11.22 27.57
N GLY A 338 -71.62 10.01 27.07
CA GLY A 338 -71.07 8.75 27.51
C GLY A 338 -69.59 8.58 27.20
N LEU A 339 -69.25 8.87 25.99
CA LEU A 339 -67.82 8.85 25.54
C LEU A 339 -66.98 9.87 26.31
N MET A 340 -67.47 11.06 26.50
CA MET A 340 -66.90 12.08 27.36
C MET A 340 -66.85 11.67 28.80
N GLY A 341 -67.93 11.03 29.33
CA GLY A 341 -67.97 10.47 30.67
C GLY A 341 -66.96 9.35 30.89
N ASP A 342 -66.81 8.43 29.93
CA ASP A 342 -65.84 7.35 30.02
C ASP A 342 -64.41 7.90 29.89
N LEU A 343 -64.19 8.88 28.99
CA LEU A 343 -62.88 9.56 28.83
C LEU A 343 -62.53 10.37 30.07
N LEU A 344 -63.54 11.02 30.69
CA LEU A 344 -63.38 11.84 31.89
C LEU A 344 -63.51 11.02 33.20
N GLY A 345 -64.32 9.96 33.23
CA GLY A 345 -64.44 9.06 34.36
C GLY A 345 -63.22 8.15 34.54
N GLY A 346 -62.56 7.85 33.46
CA GLY A 346 -61.24 7.23 33.52
C GLY A 346 -60.14 8.14 34.09
N MET A 347 -60.38 9.46 34.11
CA MET A 347 -59.44 10.47 34.62
C MET A 347 -59.78 11.02 35.99
N GLY A 348 -60.93 10.61 36.63
CA GLY A 348 -61.39 11.21 37.88
C GLY A 348 -61.98 10.20 38.84
N SER A 349 -61.27 9.61 39.70
CA SER A 349 -61.40 9.41 41.17
C SER A 349 -60.34 8.41 41.65
N SER A 350 -59.17 8.87 41.89
CA SER A 350 -58.28 8.22 42.87
C SER A 350 -57.79 9.30 43.82
N SER A 351 -58.12 9.15 45.05
CA SER A 351 -57.61 9.94 46.17
C SER A 351 -56.08 10.07 46.04
N ALA A 352 -55.62 11.30 46.11
CA ALA A 352 -54.20 11.63 46.05
C ALA A 352 -53.40 10.87 47.11
N THR A 353 -52.83 9.79 46.72
CA THR A 353 -51.61 9.30 47.33
C THR A 353 -50.51 9.63 46.34
N THR A 354 -49.60 10.53 46.69
CA THR A 354 -48.41 10.91 45.92
C THR A 354 -47.54 9.69 45.76
N SER A 355 -47.89 8.76 44.89
CA SER A 355 -46.98 7.74 44.34
C SER A 355 -46.51 8.25 43.01
N HIS A 356 -45.27 8.60 42.94
CA HIS A 356 -44.56 8.85 41.66
C HIS A 356 -44.63 7.55 40.87
N SER A 357 -45.67 7.34 40.08
CA SER A 357 -45.76 6.18 39.20
C SER A 357 -45.11 6.52 37.87
N PHE A 358 -44.00 5.90 37.62
CA PHE A 358 -43.34 5.95 36.32
C PHE A 358 -44.28 5.33 35.28
N TRP A 359 -44.67 6.10 34.28
CA TRP A 359 -45.55 5.63 33.22
C TRP A 359 -44.70 5.13 32.05
N TRP A 360 -44.85 3.86 31.67
CA TRP A 360 -44.10 3.21 30.61
C TRP A 360 -44.96 3.03 29.38
N GLN A 361 -44.41 3.44 28.22
CA GLN A 361 -44.95 3.16 26.90
C GLN A 361 -43.96 2.33 26.11
N HIS A 362 -44.46 1.39 25.31
CA HIS A 362 -43.64 0.48 24.53
C HIS A 362 -44.15 0.31 23.08
N PRO A 363 -44.21 1.39 22.30
CA PRO A 363 -44.62 1.31 20.91
C PRO A 363 -43.65 0.46 20.09
N LEU A 364 -44.20 -0.39 19.20
CA LEU A 364 -43.50 -1.15 18.22
C LEU A 364 -44.05 -0.77 16.84
N THR A 365 -43.20 -0.25 15.96
CA THR A 365 -43.59 0.26 14.64
C THR A 365 -42.77 -0.43 13.56
N PHE A 366 -43.46 -0.91 12.53
CA PHE A 366 -42.84 -1.40 11.30
C PHE A 366 -43.33 -0.58 10.12
N GLY A 367 -42.42 -0.39 9.14
CA GLY A 367 -42.80 0.36 7.94
C GLY A 367 -41.79 0.23 6.81
N VAL A 368 -42.13 0.82 5.69
CA VAL A 368 -41.26 1.00 4.55
C VAL A 368 -41.15 2.50 4.29
N SER A 369 -39.91 2.99 4.18
CA SER A 369 -39.60 4.37 3.82
C SER A 369 -39.11 4.43 2.40
N ILE A 370 -39.64 5.37 1.63
CA ILE A 370 -39.20 5.68 0.29
C ILE A 370 -38.72 7.13 0.30
N SER A 371 -37.45 7.35 -0.01
CA SER A 371 -36.86 8.68 -0.11
C SER A 371 -36.51 8.99 -1.56
N ILE A 372 -37.12 10.04 -2.12
CA ILE A 372 -36.90 10.48 -3.49
C ILE A 372 -36.37 11.91 -3.44
N PRO A 373 -35.07 12.13 -3.75
CA PRO A 373 -34.50 13.46 -3.78
C PRO A 373 -34.99 14.22 -5.03
N ILE A 374 -36.00 15.08 -4.88
CA ILE A 374 -36.57 15.86 -5.98
C ILE A 374 -35.64 17.04 -6.36
N PHE A 375 -35.10 17.71 -5.37
CA PHE A 375 -34.20 18.83 -5.55
C PHE A 375 -33.16 18.89 -4.43
N SER A 376 -31.88 18.78 -4.80
CA SER A 376 -30.72 18.86 -3.89
C SER A 376 -29.87 20.13 -4.14
N GLY A 377 -30.48 21.21 -4.62
CA GLY A 377 -29.75 22.33 -5.17
C GLY A 377 -29.02 21.92 -6.45
N THR A 378 -27.95 22.59 -6.78
CA THR A 378 -27.12 22.22 -7.94
C THR A 378 -25.99 21.24 -7.58
N ARG A 379 -25.91 20.79 -6.30
CA ARG A 379 -24.78 20.02 -5.74
C ARG A 379 -24.43 18.80 -6.59
N VAL A 380 -25.37 17.90 -6.81
CA VAL A 380 -25.13 16.66 -7.57
C VAL A 380 -24.77 16.95 -9.03
N ASN A 381 -25.37 18.00 -9.64
CA ASN A 381 -25.03 18.42 -10.99
C ASN A 381 -23.58 18.92 -11.08
N GLN A 382 -23.15 19.74 -10.12
CA GLN A 382 -21.78 20.27 -10.12
C GLN A 382 -20.78 19.15 -9.82
N GLN A 383 -21.09 18.23 -8.91
CA GLN A 383 -20.25 17.07 -8.63
C GLN A 383 -20.11 16.17 -9.87
N ALA A 384 -21.20 15.92 -10.63
CA ALA A 384 -21.14 15.17 -11.87
C ALA A 384 -20.31 15.89 -12.95
N ARG A 385 -20.38 17.23 -13.03
CA ARG A 385 -19.54 18.02 -13.95
C ARG A 385 -18.07 17.96 -13.54
N GLN A 386 -17.76 18.10 -12.25
CA GLN A 386 -16.39 17.95 -11.73
C GLN A 386 -15.79 16.60 -12.09
N THR A 387 -16.55 15.52 -11.90
CA THR A 387 -16.08 14.17 -12.22
C THR A 387 -15.85 14.00 -13.74
N ARG A 388 -16.69 14.61 -14.60
CA ARG A 388 -16.47 14.57 -16.06
C ARG A 388 -15.21 15.31 -16.47
N ILE A 389 -14.94 16.47 -15.86
CA ILE A 389 -13.70 17.22 -16.10
C ILE A 389 -12.50 16.40 -15.63
N ALA A 390 -12.60 15.72 -14.49
CA ALA A 390 -11.54 14.83 -14.01
C ALA A 390 -11.28 13.66 -14.98
N ILE A 391 -12.32 13.08 -15.60
CA ILE A 391 -12.16 12.06 -16.65
C ILE A 391 -11.42 12.64 -17.86
N GLU A 392 -11.80 13.82 -18.33
CA GLU A 392 -11.15 14.49 -19.47
C GLU A 392 -9.68 14.83 -19.14
N GLN A 393 -9.39 15.33 -17.94
CA GLN A 393 -8.02 15.57 -17.49
C GLN A 393 -7.19 14.28 -17.48
N LEU A 394 -7.76 13.18 -17.01
CA LEU A 394 -7.05 11.88 -16.96
C LEU A 394 -6.82 11.33 -18.38
N GLN A 395 -7.75 11.53 -19.32
CA GLN A 395 -7.56 11.14 -20.72
C GLN A 395 -6.38 11.89 -21.34
N LEU A 396 -6.29 13.20 -21.14
CA LEU A 396 -5.15 14.01 -21.62
C LEU A 396 -3.83 13.56 -20.93
N GLN A 397 -3.88 13.25 -19.65
CA GLN A 397 -2.71 12.71 -18.93
C GLN A 397 -2.28 11.36 -19.49
N ARG A 398 -3.25 10.48 -19.82
CA ARG A 398 -2.98 9.18 -20.44
C ARG A 398 -2.31 9.32 -21.82
N GLU A 399 -2.82 10.22 -22.68
CA GLU A 399 -2.23 10.50 -23.99
C GLU A 399 -0.78 10.99 -23.85
N TYR A 400 -0.54 11.94 -22.94
CA TYR A 400 0.80 12.43 -22.65
C TYR A 400 1.73 11.32 -22.13
N GLN A 401 1.22 10.48 -21.24
CA GLN A 401 2.01 9.35 -20.69
C GLN A 401 2.32 8.31 -21.76
N GLU A 402 1.38 8.03 -22.68
CA GLU A 402 1.60 7.11 -23.80
C GLU A 402 2.72 7.62 -24.73
N GLU A 403 2.72 8.92 -25.07
CA GLU A 403 3.79 9.54 -25.86
C GLU A 403 5.12 9.52 -25.10
N SER A 404 5.13 9.83 -23.81
CA SER A 404 6.31 9.78 -22.94
C SER A 404 6.91 8.38 -22.87
N LEU A 405 6.07 7.37 -22.64
CA LEU A 405 6.49 5.96 -22.61
C LEU A 405 7.02 5.51 -23.99
N GLY A 406 6.38 5.94 -25.08
CA GLY A 406 6.86 5.68 -26.43
C GLY A 406 8.26 6.24 -26.67
N MET A 407 8.60 7.42 -26.12
CA MET A 407 9.95 7.97 -26.13
C MET A 407 10.90 7.16 -25.24
N GLN A 408 10.47 6.80 -24.02
CA GLN A 408 11.28 6.03 -23.06
C GLN A 408 11.69 4.67 -23.64
N VAL A 409 10.76 3.93 -24.26
CA VAL A 409 11.04 2.63 -24.89
C VAL A 409 12.06 2.79 -26.03
N ARG A 410 11.90 3.80 -26.90
CA ARG A 410 12.85 4.04 -27.98
C ARG A 410 14.22 4.43 -27.45
N SER A 411 14.29 5.26 -26.40
CA SER A 411 15.53 5.62 -25.73
C SER A 411 16.18 4.39 -25.07
N SER A 412 15.39 3.56 -24.40
CA SER A 412 15.89 2.32 -23.77
C SER A 412 16.45 1.35 -24.81
N ILE A 413 15.78 1.13 -25.94
CA ILE A 413 16.29 0.31 -27.05
C ILE A 413 17.61 0.92 -27.60
N SER A 414 17.68 2.24 -27.77
CA SER A 414 18.91 2.91 -28.23
C SER A 414 20.07 2.75 -27.24
N ASN A 415 19.78 2.89 -25.94
CA ASN A 415 20.77 2.69 -24.88
C ASN A 415 21.27 1.25 -24.85
N LEU A 416 20.37 0.29 -24.99
CA LEU A 416 20.70 -1.14 -25.02
C LEU A 416 21.56 -1.50 -26.24
N MET A 417 21.23 -0.99 -27.44
CA MET A 417 22.07 -1.18 -28.63
C MET A 417 23.43 -0.51 -28.47
N THR A 418 23.49 0.65 -27.83
CA THR A 418 24.73 1.35 -27.52
C THR A 418 25.60 0.55 -26.54
N ALA A 419 24.99 0.02 -25.47
CA ALA A 419 25.67 -0.80 -24.47
C ALA A 419 26.23 -2.10 -25.13
N ARG A 420 25.39 -2.76 -25.95
CA ARG A 420 25.84 -3.93 -26.73
C ARG A 420 27.05 -3.63 -27.66
N SER A 421 26.98 -2.50 -28.35
CA SER A 421 28.10 -2.10 -29.22
C SER A 421 29.37 -1.76 -28.44
N LYS A 422 29.24 -1.15 -27.26
CA LYS A 422 30.32 -0.90 -26.31
C LYS A 422 30.93 -2.21 -25.81
N MET A 423 30.12 -3.18 -25.44
CA MET A 423 30.54 -4.50 -24.97
C MET A 423 31.41 -5.18 -26.03
N ALA A 424 30.96 -5.30 -27.28
CA ALA A 424 31.70 -5.89 -28.38
C ALA A 424 33.01 -5.12 -28.72
N ALA A 425 32.99 -3.79 -28.64
CA ALA A 425 34.20 -2.98 -28.84
C ALA A 425 35.20 -3.17 -27.69
N SER A 426 34.72 -3.28 -26.45
CA SER A 426 35.55 -3.52 -25.26
C SER A 426 36.20 -4.91 -25.30
N GLU A 427 35.45 -5.93 -25.72
CA GLU A 427 35.98 -7.29 -25.94
C GLU A 427 37.15 -7.28 -26.92
N THR A 428 36.96 -6.61 -28.05
CA THR A 428 38.06 -6.44 -29.06
C THR A 428 39.25 -5.71 -28.44
N SER A 429 38.99 -4.69 -27.59
CA SER A 429 40.07 -3.94 -26.92
C SER A 429 40.84 -4.83 -25.93
N VAL A 430 40.18 -5.71 -25.19
CA VAL A 430 40.86 -6.69 -24.31
C VAL A 430 41.79 -7.59 -25.13
N ALA A 431 41.29 -8.17 -26.23
CA ALA A 431 42.13 -9.05 -27.08
C ALA A 431 43.36 -8.33 -27.62
N GLN A 432 43.23 -7.05 -28.01
CA GLN A 432 44.32 -6.23 -28.49
C GLN A 432 45.31 -5.88 -27.37
N ALA A 433 44.80 -5.47 -26.19
CA ALA A 433 45.62 -5.13 -25.02
C ALA A 433 46.38 -6.34 -24.49
N GLN A 434 45.74 -7.52 -24.46
CA GLN A 434 46.38 -8.78 -24.07
C GLN A 434 47.58 -9.08 -25.01
N LYS A 435 47.38 -9.01 -26.32
CA LYS A 435 48.43 -9.24 -27.28
C LYS A 435 49.60 -8.23 -27.19
N ALA A 436 49.25 -6.96 -26.91
CA ALA A 436 50.26 -5.91 -26.71
C ALA A 436 51.09 -6.19 -25.44
N TYR A 437 50.44 -6.59 -24.36
CA TYR A 437 51.09 -7.00 -23.12
C TYR A 437 52.04 -8.21 -23.36
N ASP A 438 51.56 -9.27 -23.99
CA ASP A 438 52.37 -10.48 -24.26
C ASP A 438 53.63 -10.17 -25.07
N ILE A 439 53.50 -9.32 -26.10
CA ILE A 439 54.65 -8.88 -26.90
C ILE A 439 55.61 -8.06 -26.05
N THR A 440 55.11 -7.16 -25.21
CA THR A 440 55.97 -6.25 -24.43
C THR A 440 56.65 -7.02 -23.27
N ASP A 441 55.98 -7.98 -22.65
CA ASP A 441 56.52 -8.87 -21.62
C ASP A 441 57.68 -9.72 -22.21
N ALA A 442 57.49 -10.32 -23.39
CA ALA A 442 58.52 -11.08 -24.08
C ALA A 442 59.76 -10.20 -24.44
N ARG A 443 59.52 -8.96 -24.89
CA ARG A 443 60.61 -8.00 -25.19
C ARG A 443 61.37 -7.58 -23.93
N TYR A 444 60.68 -7.28 -22.84
CA TYR A 444 61.27 -6.94 -21.55
C TYR A 444 62.08 -8.11 -20.96
N GLY A 445 61.52 -9.34 -21.02
CA GLY A 445 62.21 -10.55 -20.62
C GLY A 445 63.50 -10.78 -21.40
N GLY A 446 63.49 -10.51 -22.71
CA GLY A 446 64.66 -10.60 -23.62
C GLY A 446 65.63 -9.41 -23.55
N GLY A 447 65.40 -8.42 -22.69
CA GLY A 447 66.25 -7.22 -22.56
C GLY A 447 66.13 -6.22 -23.72
N MET A 448 65.12 -6.34 -24.57
CA MET A 448 64.84 -5.46 -25.72
C MET A 448 63.75 -4.43 -25.48
N GLY A 449 63.11 -4.44 -24.30
CA GLY A 449 62.05 -3.52 -23.87
C GLY A 449 62.41 -2.82 -22.57
N THR A 450 61.72 -1.71 -22.28
CA THR A 450 61.88 -0.96 -21.02
C THR A 450 60.78 -1.34 -20.03
N ILE A 451 61.04 -1.19 -18.72
CA ILE A 451 60.07 -1.39 -17.66
C ILE A 451 58.85 -0.45 -17.84
N LEU A 452 59.06 0.76 -18.36
CA LEU A 452 57.99 1.72 -18.61
C LEU A 452 57.01 1.23 -19.68
N GLU A 453 57.56 0.63 -20.78
CA GLU A 453 56.73 0.01 -21.83
C GLU A 453 55.87 -1.13 -21.24
N LEU A 454 56.48 -2.01 -20.42
CA LEU A 454 55.82 -3.14 -19.80
C LEU A 454 54.68 -2.65 -18.82
N ASN A 455 54.98 -1.72 -17.92
CA ASN A 455 54.02 -1.16 -17.03
C ASN A 455 52.86 -0.47 -17.74
N SER A 456 53.16 0.25 -18.86
CA SER A 456 52.13 0.87 -19.68
C SER A 456 51.21 -0.16 -20.34
N ALA A 457 51.76 -1.24 -20.89
CA ALA A 457 50.99 -2.31 -21.53
C ALA A 457 50.14 -3.06 -20.49
N GLN A 458 50.65 -3.31 -19.29
CA GLN A 458 49.94 -3.92 -18.20
C GLN A 458 48.77 -3.05 -17.70
N LEU A 459 49.01 -1.75 -17.51
CA LEU A 459 47.95 -0.82 -17.13
C LEU A 459 46.83 -0.78 -18.18
N GLN A 460 47.21 -0.75 -19.47
CA GLN A 460 46.22 -0.78 -20.57
C GLN A 460 45.43 -2.09 -20.59
N LEU A 461 46.03 -3.24 -20.32
CA LEU A 461 45.34 -4.52 -20.22
C LEU A 461 44.36 -4.54 -19.06
N THR A 462 44.80 -4.13 -17.86
CA THR A 462 43.95 -4.03 -16.68
C THR A 462 42.74 -3.12 -16.94
N GLN A 463 43.00 -1.93 -17.50
CA GLN A 463 41.91 -0.99 -17.82
C GLN A 463 40.97 -1.53 -18.90
N ALA A 464 41.47 -2.21 -19.92
CA ALA A 464 40.63 -2.83 -20.94
C ALA A 464 39.74 -3.90 -20.39
N ARG A 465 40.25 -4.75 -19.49
CA ARG A 465 39.46 -5.80 -18.82
C ARG A 465 38.39 -5.20 -17.90
N LEU A 466 38.72 -4.22 -17.04
CA LEU A 466 37.75 -3.52 -16.19
C LEU A 466 36.68 -2.83 -17.04
N ASN A 467 37.05 -2.19 -18.14
CA ASN A 467 36.10 -1.55 -19.05
C ASN A 467 35.16 -2.58 -19.71
N TYR A 468 35.66 -3.77 -20.03
CA TYR A 468 34.84 -4.86 -20.58
C TYR A 468 33.82 -5.37 -19.55
N THR A 469 34.28 -5.71 -18.35
CA THR A 469 33.37 -6.18 -17.27
C THR A 469 32.30 -5.13 -16.99
N GLN A 470 32.65 -3.83 -16.95
CA GLN A 470 31.69 -2.74 -16.81
C GLN A 470 30.71 -2.66 -18.01
N ALA A 471 31.19 -2.86 -19.24
CA ALA A 471 30.33 -2.80 -20.43
C ALA A 471 29.35 -3.97 -20.51
N VAL A 472 29.70 -5.15 -20.00
CA VAL A 472 28.81 -6.31 -19.86
C VAL A 472 27.71 -6.00 -18.87
N TYR A 473 28.06 -5.45 -17.70
CA TYR A 473 27.09 -5.01 -16.70
C TYR A 473 26.15 -3.94 -17.28
N ASP A 474 26.68 -2.92 -17.95
CA ASP A 474 25.88 -1.84 -18.56
C ASP A 474 24.86 -2.39 -19.55
N TYR A 475 25.22 -3.43 -20.31
CA TYR A 475 24.32 -4.11 -21.25
C TYR A 475 23.21 -4.87 -20.51
N LEU A 476 23.55 -5.66 -19.49
CA LEU A 476 22.58 -6.42 -18.69
C LEU A 476 21.63 -5.50 -17.91
N ALA A 477 22.15 -4.41 -17.36
CA ALA A 477 21.34 -3.41 -16.67
C ALA A 477 20.37 -2.69 -17.63
N ALA A 478 20.87 -2.30 -18.83
CA ALA A 478 20.01 -1.69 -19.84
C ALA A 478 18.92 -2.63 -20.35
N GLN A 479 19.18 -3.94 -20.41
CA GLN A 479 18.17 -4.93 -20.74
C GLN A 479 17.13 -5.06 -19.65
N ALA A 480 17.52 -5.13 -18.39
CA ALA A 480 16.59 -5.19 -17.27
C ALA A 480 15.69 -3.95 -17.23
N ASP A 481 16.22 -2.76 -17.49
CA ASP A 481 15.44 -1.52 -17.60
C ASP A 481 14.45 -1.55 -18.77
N TYR A 482 14.87 -2.04 -19.93
CA TYR A 482 13.99 -2.19 -21.09
C TYR A 482 12.81 -3.12 -20.78
N GLU A 483 13.07 -4.29 -20.19
CA GLU A 483 12.04 -5.27 -19.83
C GLU A 483 11.03 -4.71 -18.82
N GLN A 484 11.49 -3.92 -17.84
CA GLN A 484 10.63 -3.22 -16.90
C GLN A 484 9.74 -2.18 -17.59
N ILE A 485 10.30 -1.34 -18.49
CA ILE A 485 9.54 -0.29 -19.19
C ILE A 485 8.46 -0.92 -20.08
N VAL A 486 8.75 -2.01 -20.77
CA VAL A 486 7.77 -2.71 -21.61
C VAL A 486 6.76 -3.50 -20.76
N GLY A 487 7.07 -3.76 -19.50
CA GLY A 487 6.20 -4.48 -18.58
C GLY A 487 6.22 -5.99 -18.85
N MET A 488 7.40 -6.55 -19.14
CA MET A 488 7.57 -7.99 -19.25
C MET A 488 7.50 -8.62 -17.88
N ASP A 489 6.52 -9.51 -17.69
CA ASP A 489 6.42 -10.29 -16.46
C ASP A 489 7.53 -11.34 -16.46
N TYR A 490 8.24 -11.43 -15.33
CA TYR A 490 9.24 -12.47 -15.13
C TYR A 490 8.54 -13.73 -14.59
N GLU A 491 8.52 -14.78 -15.39
CA GLU A 491 8.07 -16.11 -14.96
C GLU A 491 9.24 -16.83 -14.25
N VAL A 492 9.15 -16.96 -12.94
CA VAL A 492 10.06 -17.85 -12.20
C VAL A 492 9.78 -19.28 -12.66
N ALA A 493 10.78 -19.92 -13.24
CA ALA A 493 10.69 -21.31 -13.68
C ALA A 493 10.33 -22.20 -12.48
N GLY A 494 9.06 -22.53 -12.29
CA GLY A 494 8.56 -23.37 -11.19
C GLY A 494 7.19 -23.00 -10.61
N THR A 495 6.55 -21.91 -11.02
CA THR A 495 5.26 -21.46 -10.44
C THR A 495 4.02 -21.95 -11.24
N GLU A 496 4.15 -22.91 -12.13
CA GLU A 496 3.00 -23.57 -12.74
C GLU A 496 2.36 -24.62 -11.80
N GLN A 497 1.83 -24.22 -10.65
CA GLN A 497 0.85 -25.04 -9.90
C GLN A 497 0.28 -24.23 -8.74
N ASN A 498 -0.66 -23.32 -9.01
CA ASN A 498 -1.79 -23.01 -8.12
C ASN A 498 -2.56 -21.79 -8.69
N GLN A 499 -3.33 -22.00 -9.75
CA GLN A 499 -4.48 -21.17 -10.09
C GLN A 499 -5.77 -21.96 -9.90
#